data_69c5e6713418a9aac415bd1a8a27e6d8
#
_entry.id   69c5e6713418a9aac415bd1a8a27e6d8
#
_cell.length_a   1.000
_cell.length_b   1.000
_cell.length_c   1.000
_cell.angle_alpha   90.00
_cell.angle_beta   90.00
_cell.angle_gamma   90.00
#
_symmetry.space_group_name_H-M   'P 1'
#
loop_
_entity.id
_entity.type
_entity.pdbx_description
1 polymer ?
#
loop_
_entity_poly.entity_id
_entity_poly.type
_entity_poly.pdbx_seq_one_letter_code
_entity_poly.pdbx_strand_id
1 'polypeptide(L)'
;MSKNIWEKIKDNVRGVQGKFKRSYVPTTTPEEVALANQLKMTLPSTIATYIYVSGEWDTMANRALSGSVILSTDTPAEQNAGLHQAISSAYEAELFAMVDALSAIELVKRQTGHFVLVTGLTDFVRNYNDFTLAQHFSELPERPTSTDRLYHDFVQLAATYQSLRVVAGSEKDKQQTNFVTQKLNRMLAGYRDSRGK
;
A
#
# COMPACT_ATOMS: atom_id res chain seq x y z
N MET A 1 34.28 -1.35 -0.78
CA MET A 1 33.17 -1.77 -1.68
C MET A 1 31.89 -1.11 -1.18
N SER A 2 31.36 -0.17 -1.94
CA SER A 2 30.12 0.55 -1.59
C SER A 2 28.96 -0.43 -1.70
N LYS A 3 28.21 -0.66 -0.60
CA LYS A 3 26.94 -1.39 -0.66
C LYS A 3 26.03 -0.70 -1.67
N ASN A 4 25.50 -1.49 -2.61
CA ASN A 4 24.64 -0.98 -3.67
C ASN A 4 23.47 -0.25 -3.03
N ILE A 5 23.07 0.91 -3.57
CA ILE A 5 21.93 1.73 -3.10
C ILE A 5 20.69 0.86 -2.82
N TRP A 6 20.51 -0.20 -3.59
CA TRP A 6 19.43 -1.17 -3.45
C TRP A 6 19.48 -2.04 -2.19
N GLU A 7 20.67 -2.39 -1.70
CA GLU A 7 20.79 -3.07 -0.41
C GLU A 7 20.46 -2.13 0.75
N LYS A 8 20.85 -0.84 0.63
CA LYS A 8 20.48 0.17 1.63
C LYS A 8 18.98 0.43 1.66
N ILE A 9 18.30 0.46 0.48
CA ILE A 9 16.85 0.60 0.39
C ILE A 9 16.16 -0.64 0.96
N LYS A 10 16.62 -1.86 0.62
CA LYS A 10 16.10 -3.11 1.20
C LYS A 10 16.29 -3.17 2.72
N ASP A 11 17.42 -2.72 3.22
CA ASP A 11 17.71 -2.71 4.66
C ASP A 11 16.87 -1.63 5.38
N ASN A 12 16.62 -0.47 4.76
CA ASN A 12 15.74 0.57 5.30
C ASN A 12 14.27 0.14 5.27
N VAL A 13 13.79 -0.43 4.17
CA VAL A 13 12.41 -0.96 4.08
C VAL A 13 12.23 -2.14 5.04
N ARG A 14 13.22 -3.03 5.18
CA ARG A 14 13.21 -4.09 6.20
C ARG A 14 13.32 -3.52 7.61
N GLY A 15 14.05 -2.43 7.82
CA GLY A 15 14.17 -1.73 9.09
C GLY A 15 12.84 -1.10 9.54
N VAL A 16 12.06 -0.57 8.60
CA VAL A 16 10.69 -0.09 8.84
C VAL A 16 9.76 -1.28 9.08
N GLN A 17 9.80 -2.31 8.25
CA GLN A 17 9.00 -3.52 8.44
C GLN A 17 9.34 -4.27 9.73
N GLY A 18 10.59 -4.28 10.16
CA GLY A 18 11.03 -4.94 11.41
C GLY A 18 10.50 -4.26 12.69
N LYS A 19 10.15 -2.98 12.63
CA LYS A 19 9.55 -2.22 13.75
C LYS A 19 8.03 -2.40 13.85
N PHE A 20 7.36 -2.77 12.74
CA PHE A 20 5.92 -3.03 12.71
C PHE A 20 5.67 -4.52 12.93
N LYS A 21 5.56 -4.96 14.19
CA LYS A 21 5.10 -6.33 14.50
C LYS A 21 3.71 -6.52 13.92
N ARG A 22 3.60 -7.26 12.82
CA ARG A 22 2.32 -7.75 12.30
C ARG A 22 1.74 -8.70 13.34
N SER A 23 0.72 -8.26 14.05
CA SER A 23 0.12 -9.07 15.14
C SER A 23 -0.90 -10.10 14.63
N TYR A 24 -1.40 -9.93 13.40
CA TYR A 24 -2.38 -10.84 12.78
C TYR A 24 -2.38 -10.66 11.26
N VAL A 25 -2.19 -11.74 10.54
CA VAL A 25 -2.33 -11.80 9.06
C VAL A 25 -3.38 -12.86 8.74
N PRO A 26 -4.57 -12.48 8.30
CA PRO A 26 -5.60 -13.45 7.95
C PRO A 26 -5.20 -14.19 6.68
N THR A 27 -5.52 -15.47 6.64
CA THR A 27 -5.40 -16.28 5.42
C THR A 27 -6.38 -15.74 4.37
N THR A 28 -5.91 -15.54 3.15
CA THR A 28 -6.79 -15.22 2.01
C THR A 28 -7.69 -16.41 1.72
N THR A 29 -9.01 -16.17 1.65
CA THR A 29 -9.98 -17.25 1.38
C THR A 29 -10.11 -17.53 -0.12
N PRO A 30 -10.56 -18.74 -0.52
CA PRO A 30 -10.84 -19.05 -1.93
C PRO A 30 -11.85 -18.08 -2.56
N GLU A 31 -12.84 -17.63 -1.80
CA GLU A 31 -13.86 -16.67 -2.24
C GLU A 31 -13.22 -15.30 -2.52
N GLU A 32 -12.29 -14.84 -1.68
CA GLU A 32 -11.54 -13.60 -1.91
C GLU A 32 -10.67 -13.71 -3.16
N VAL A 33 -10.04 -14.85 -3.41
CA VAL A 33 -9.26 -15.09 -4.63
C VAL A 33 -10.17 -15.01 -5.87
N ALA A 34 -11.33 -15.67 -5.83
CA ALA A 34 -12.29 -15.65 -6.92
C ALA A 34 -12.80 -14.22 -7.19
N LEU A 35 -13.19 -13.48 -6.14
CA LEU A 35 -13.68 -12.11 -6.25
C LEU A 35 -12.61 -11.18 -6.80
N ALA A 36 -11.37 -11.26 -6.30
CA ALA A 36 -10.26 -10.45 -6.81
C ALA A 36 -10.01 -10.70 -8.31
N ASN A 37 -10.13 -11.94 -8.76
CA ASN A 37 -10.01 -12.26 -10.18
C ASN A 37 -11.19 -11.72 -11.01
N GLN A 38 -12.39 -11.65 -10.46
CA GLN A 38 -13.54 -11.01 -11.12
C GLN A 38 -13.33 -9.50 -11.29
N LEU A 39 -12.75 -8.84 -10.28
CA LEU A 39 -12.45 -7.40 -10.35
C LEU A 39 -11.50 -7.04 -11.49
N LYS A 40 -10.67 -7.97 -11.97
CA LYS A 40 -9.79 -7.77 -13.12
C LYS A 40 -10.57 -7.48 -14.41
N MET A 41 -11.78 -8.01 -14.54
CA MET A 41 -12.63 -7.80 -15.72
C MET A 41 -13.15 -6.37 -15.86
N THR A 42 -13.06 -5.58 -14.78
CA THR A 42 -13.55 -4.18 -14.74
C THR A 42 -12.42 -3.16 -14.84
N LEU A 43 -11.17 -3.59 -15.09
CA LEU A 43 -10.04 -2.69 -15.19
C LEU A 43 -10.15 -1.76 -16.42
N PRO A 44 -9.83 -0.46 -16.26
CA PRO A 44 -9.94 0.51 -17.35
C PRO A 44 -8.98 0.26 -18.52
N SER A 45 -7.87 -0.44 -18.27
CA SER A 45 -6.85 -0.75 -19.26
C SER A 45 -6.28 -2.16 -19.06
N THR A 46 -6.00 -2.85 -20.14
CA THR A 46 -5.39 -4.19 -20.12
C THR A 46 -3.87 -4.16 -20.04
N ILE A 47 -3.24 -3.00 -20.32
CA ILE A 47 -1.78 -2.85 -20.35
C ILE A 47 -1.20 -2.32 -19.03
N ALA A 48 -2.04 -1.85 -18.12
CA ALA A 48 -1.60 -1.31 -16.84
C ALA A 48 -1.92 -2.26 -15.68
N THR A 49 -1.02 -2.30 -14.71
CA THR A 49 -1.25 -2.93 -13.40
C THR A 49 -1.86 -1.89 -12.46
N TYR A 50 -3.02 -2.19 -11.91
CA TYR A 50 -3.73 -1.33 -10.96
C TYR A 50 -3.48 -1.79 -9.53
N ILE A 51 -3.17 -0.84 -8.66
CA ILE A 51 -2.90 -1.05 -7.25
C ILE A 51 -3.93 -0.24 -6.48
N TYR A 52 -4.87 -0.91 -5.83
CA TYR A 52 -5.86 -0.28 -4.97
C TYR A 52 -5.45 -0.47 -3.51
N VAL A 53 -5.44 0.60 -2.76
CA VAL A 53 -5.03 0.60 -1.35
C VAL A 53 -6.14 1.13 -0.47
N SER A 54 -6.09 0.75 0.80
CA SER A 54 -6.95 1.32 1.84
C SER A 54 -6.23 1.25 3.18
N GLY A 55 -6.44 2.26 4.01
CA GLY A 55 -5.97 2.31 5.38
C GLY A 55 -7.11 2.72 6.31
N GLU A 56 -7.21 2.04 7.45
CA GLU A 56 -8.23 2.32 8.45
C GLU A 56 -7.63 2.39 9.86
N TRP A 57 -8.28 3.15 10.72
CA TRP A 57 -7.93 3.28 12.12
C TRP A 57 -9.12 2.84 12.99
N ASP A 58 -8.91 1.80 13.79
CA ASP A 58 -9.88 1.38 14.80
C ASP A 58 -9.51 1.98 16.16
N THR A 59 -10.26 2.99 16.57
CA THR A 59 -10.06 3.68 17.85
C THR A 59 -10.36 2.77 19.05
N MET A 60 -11.28 1.81 18.92
CA MET A 60 -11.64 0.89 20.01
C MET A 60 -10.56 -0.16 20.24
N ALA A 61 -10.01 -0.70 19.16
CA ALA A 61 -8.93 -1.67 19.25
C ALA A 61 -7.54 -1.00 19.35
N ASN A 62 -7.47 0.32 19.19
CA ASN A 62 -6.23 1.09 19.08
C ASN A 62 -5.25 0.47 18.07
N ARG A 63 -5.74 0.24 16.85
CA ARG A 63 -5.01 -0.42 15.77
C ARG A 63 -5.25 0.26 14.44
N ALA A 64 -4.21 0.33 13.64
CA ALA A 64 -4.29 0.68 12.24
C ALA A 64 -4.32 -0.60 11.39
N LEU A 65 -5.07 -0.54 10.31
CA LEU A 65 -5.15 -1.58 9.30
C LEU A 65 -4.70 -1.00 7.97
N SER A 66 -3.88 -1.74 7.25
CA SER A 66 -3.48 -1.40 5.90
C SER A 66 -3.78 -2.55 4.97
N GLY A 67 -4.18 -2.27 3.74
CA GLY A 67 -4.42 -3.30 2.76
C GLY A 67 -4.28 -2.82 1.33
N SER A 68 -4.02 -3.78 0.45
CA SER A 68 -3.95 -3.54 -0.99
C SER A 68 -4.42 -4.75 -1.79
N VAL A 69 -4.88 -4.47 -3.01
CA VAL A 69 -5.04 -5.47 -4.08
C VAL A 69 -4.35 -4.98 -5.34
N ILE A 70 -3.53 -5.85 -5.92
CA ILE A 70 -2.80 -5.59 -7.17
C ILE A 70 -3.46 -6.42 -8.26
N LEU A 71 -3.96 -5.74 -9.28
CA LEU A 71 -4.73 -6.32 -10.37
C LEU A 71 -4.05 -6.04 -11.71
N SER A 72 -3.79 -7.12 -12.45
CA SER A 72 -3.35 -7.08 -13.85
C SER A 72 -4.14 -8.11 -14.64
N THR A 73 -4.34 -7.89 -15.93
CA THR A 73 -5.01 -8.87 -16.79
C THR A 73 -4.22 -10.17 -16.92
N ASP A 74 -2.89 -10.07 -16.87
CA ASP A 74 -1.98 -11.15 -17.25
C ASP A 74 -1.49 -12.00 -16.07
N THR A 75 -1.69 -11.54 -14.84
CA THR A 75 -1.22 -12.25 -13.64
C THR A 75 -2.35 -12.50 -12.65
N PRO A 76 -2.25 -13.50 -11.77
CA PRO A 76 -3.16 -13.64 -10.65
C PRO A 76 -3.22 -12.37 -9.80
N ALA A 77 -4.39 -12.08 -9.21
CA ALA A 77 -4.54 -10.96 -8.30
C ALA A 77 -3.72 -11.18 -7.02
N GLU A 78 -2.92 -10.18 -6.65
CA GLU A 78 -2.15 -10.20 -5.40
C GLU A 78 -2.86 -9.38 -4.33
N GLN A 79 -2.85 -9.85 -3.09
CA GLN A 79 -3.57 -9.21 -1.98
C GLN A 79 -2.67 -9.14 -0.76
N ASN A 80 -2.59 -7.96 -0.16
CA ASN A 80 -1.92 -7.73 1.11
C ASN A 80 -2.88 -7.09 2.11
N ALA A 81 -2.75 -7.48 3.37
CA ALA A 81 -3.41 -6.79 4.46
C ALA A 81 -2.64 -7.01 5.76
N GLY A 82 -2.64 -6.02 6.63
CA GLY A 82 -1.90 -6.06 7.89
C GLY A 82 -2.57 -5.25 8.99
N LEU A 83 -2.33 -5.68 10.24
CA LEU A 83 -2.73 -4.99 11.45
C LEU A 83 -1.47 -4.43 12.12
N HIS A 84 -1.47 -3.13 12.46
CA HIS A 84 -0.28 -2.43 12.91
C HIS A 84 -0.50 -1.74 14.27
N GLN A 85 0.52 -1.80 15.12
CA GLN A 85 0.51 -1.13 16.43
C GLN A 85 1.21 0.24 16.41
N ALA A 86 2.20 0.40 15.53
CA ALA A 86 3.03 1.60 15.48
C ALA A 86 2.50 2.68 14.51
N ILE A 87 1.36 2.43 13.87
CA ILE A 87 0.64 3.38 13.02
C ILE A 87 -0.54 3.92 13.82
N SER A 88 -0.72 5.23 13.82
CA SER A 88 -1.65 5.91 14.74
C SER A 88 -2.83 6.61 14.04
N SER A 89 -2.94 6.48 12.73
CA SER A 89 -4.04 7.09 11.97
C SER A 89 -4.39 6.29 10.71
N ALA A 90 -5.62 6.47 10.21
CA ALA A 90 -6.03 5.90 8.92
C ALA A 90 -5.17 6.44 7.76
N TYR A 91 -4.79 7.72 7.84
CA TYR A 91 -3.91 8.35 6.85
C TYR A 91 -2.55 7.65 6.75
N GLU A 92 -1.86 7.47 7.88
CA GLU A 92 -0.58 6.74 7.91
C GLU A 92 -0.74 5.27 7.51
N ALA A 93 -1.87 4.63 7.85
CA ALA A 93 -2.17 3.26 7.44
C ALA A 93 -2.27 3.13 5.93
N GLU A 94 -2.91 4.09 5.27
CA GLU A 94 -3.02 4.09 3.81
C GLU A 94 -1.69 4.43 3.13
N LEU A 95 -0.91 5.39 3.65
CA LEU A 95 0.46 5.64 3.19
C LEU A 95 1.32 4.38 3.28
N PHE A 96 1.23 3.67 4.41
CA PHE A 96 1.95 2.42 4.60
C PHE A 96 1.50 1.36 3.58
N ALA A 97 0.19 1.24 3.31
CA ALA A 97 -0.33 0.33 2.31
C ALA A 97 0.22 0.63 0.90
N MET A 98 0.36 1.92 0.55
CA MET A 98 0.96 2.33 -0.72
C MET A 98 2.43 1.91 -0.82
N VAL A 99 3.23 2.19 0.21
CA VAL A 99 4.66 1.81 0.25
C VAL A 99 4.83 0.29 0.23
N ASP A 100 4.04 -0.45 1.03
CA ASP A 100 4.09 -1.92 1.08
C ASP A 100 3.73 -2.55 -0.28
N ALA A 101 2.64 -2.09 -0.89
CA ALA A 101 2.19 -2.59 -2.20
C ALA A 101 3.21 -2.32 -3.32
N LEU A 102 3.75 -1.10 -3.38
CA LEU A 102 4.78 -0.77 -4.35
C LEU A 102 6.08 -1.54 -4.11
N SER A 103 6.47 -1.76 -2.85
CA SER A 103 7.68 -2.50 -2.50
C SER A 103 7.61 -3.99 -2.86
N ALA A 104 6.40 -4.56 -2.87
CA ALA A 104 6.16 -5.96 -3.21
C ALA A 104 6.42 -6.27 -4.70
N ILE A 105 6.34 -5.26 -5.58
CA ILE A 105 6.56 -5.44 -7.01
C ILE A 105 8.05 -5.60 -7.31
N GLU A 106 8.40 -6.62 -8.07
CA GLU A 106 9.78 -6.90 -8.48
C GLU A 106 10.40 -5.75 -9.28
N LEU A 107 11.69 -5.46 -9.05
CA LEU A 107 12.37 -4.33 -9.69
C LEU A 107 12.30 -4.36 -11.22
N VAL A 108 12.44 -5.53 -11.83
CA VAL A 108 12.36 -5.68 -13.30
C VAL A 108 10.99 -5.26 -13.80
N LYS A 109 9.93 -5.64 -13.11
CA LYS A 109 8.55 -5.24 -13.46
C LYS A 109 8.35 -3.73 -13.31
N ARG A 110 8.92 -3.10 -12.27
CA ARG A 110 8.85 -1.64 -12.07
C ARG A 110 9.46 -0.86 -13.23
N GLN A 111 10.53 -1.40 -13.82
CA GLN A 111 11.27 -0.77 -14.92
C GLN A 111 10.66 -1.00 -16.31
N THR A 112 9.71 -1.92 -16.45
CA THR A 112 9.14 -2.28 -17.74
C THR A 112 7.62 -2.13 -17.80
N GLY A 113 6.96 -2.10 -16.64
CA GLY A 113 5.49 -2.05 -16.55
C GLY A 113 4.92 -0.65 -16.43
N HIS A 114 3.61 -0.56 -16.68
CA HIS A 114 2.81 0.63 -16.42
C HIS A 114 1.94 0.40 -15.19
N PHE A 115 2.05 1.28 -14.20
CA PHE A 115 1.36 1.13 -12.93
C PHE A 115 0.45 2.31 -12.64
N VAL A 116 -0.72 2.02 -12.08
CA VAL A 116 -1.68 3.01 -11.59
C VAL A 116 -1.97 2.70 -10.14
N LEU A 117 -1.52 3.57 -9.24
CA LEU A 117 -1.84 3.50 -7.81
C LEU A 117 -3.09 4.33 -7.53
N VAL A 118 -4.11 3.70 -6.99
CA VAL A 118 -5.40 4.32 -6.64
C VAL A 118 -5.51 4.40 -5.12
N THR A 119 -5.70 5.62 -4.60
CA THR A 119 -5.77 5.89 -3.16
C THR A 119 -6.89 6.87 -2.83
N GLY A 120 -7.41 6.82 -1.61
CA GLY A 120 -8.36 7.81 -1.08
C GLY A 120 -7.73 9.13 -0.67
N LEU A 121 -6.40 9.22 -0.60
CA LEU A 121 -5.67 10.39 -0.10
C LEU A 121 -5.54 11.48 -1.19
N THR A 122 -6.60 12.26 -1.41
CA THR A 122 -6.65 13.27 -2.49
C THR A 122 -5.56 14.33 -2.40
N ASP A 123 -5.24 14.80 -1.20
CA ASP A 123 -4.17 15.78 -0.99
C ASP A 123 -2.80 15.21 -1.29
N PHE A 124 -2.57 13.94 -0.94
CA PHE A 124 -1.36 13.23 -1.32
C PHE A 124 -1.22 13.15 -2.84
N VAL A 125 -2.27 12.76 -3.54
CA VAL A 125 -2.27 12.67 -5.02
C VAL A 125 -1.93 14.00 -5.65
N ARG A 126 -2.51 15.10 -5.16
CA ARG A 126 -2.21 16.46 -5.64
C ARG A 126 -0.72 16.78 -5.44
N ASN A 127 -0.22 16.62 -4.21
CA ASN A 127 1.15 16.94 -3.85
C ASN A 127 2.20 16.05 -4.55
N TYR A 128 1.83 14.82 -4.91
CA TYR A 128 2.67 13.96 -5.74
C TYR A 128 2.72 14.45 -7.17
N ASN A 129 1.58 14.77 -7.77
CA ASN A 129 1.47 15.15 -9.18
C ASN A 129 2.05 16.56 -9.46
N ASP A 130 2.08 17.45 -8.49
CA ASP A 130 2.72 18.77 -8.58
C ASP A 130 4.19 18.77 -8.13
N PHE A 131 4.76 17.59 -7.88
CA PHE A 131 6.14 17.37 -7.42
C PHE A 131 6.48 17.93 -6.03
N THR A 132 5.53 18.44 -5.27
CA THR A 132 5.77 18.97 -3.92
C THR A 132 6.34 17.89 -3.00
N LEU A 133 5.84 16.65 -3.07
CA LEU A 133 6.39 15.55 -2.26
C LEU A 133 7.85 15.25 -2.60
N ALA A 134 8.20 15.21 -3.89
CA ALA A 134 9.57 14.95 -4.30
C ALA A 134 10.53 16.08 -3.85
N GLN A 135 10.07 17.33 -3.85
CA GLN A 135 10.86 18.47 -3.39
C GLN A 135 11.14 18.44 -1.88
N HIS A 136 10.13 18.07 -1.07
CA HIS A 136 10.25 18.12 0.39
C HIS A 136 10.82 16.83 1.01
N PHE A 137 10.59 15.68 0.36
CA PHE A 137 10.93 14.37 0.93
C PHE A 137 11.95 13.57 0.10
N SER A 138 12.70 14.23 -0.78
CA SER A 138 13.91 13.64 -1.40
C SER A 138 14.96 13.26 -0.36
N GLU A 139 15.03 14.02 0.73
CA GLU A 139 15.86 13.78 1.90
C GLU A 139 15.01 13.78 3.17
N LEU A 140 15.44 13.02 4.18
CA LEU A 140 14.76 13.03 5.48
C LEU A 140 15.18 14.27 6.28
N PRO A 141 14.25 14.95 6.98
CA PRO A 141 14.58 16.00 7.93
C PRO A 141 15.40 15.43 9.11
N GLU A 142 16.09 16.31 9.85
CA GLU A 142 16.94 15.91 11.00
C GLU A 142 16.16 15.11 12.06
N ARG A 143 14.89 15.43 12.26
CA ARG A 143 13.99 14.76 13.24
C ARG A 143 12.69 14.32 12.55
N PRO A 144 12.75 13.26 11.74
CA PRO A 144 11.61 12.86 10.96
C PRO A 144 10.52 12.21 11.84
N THR A 145 9.26 12.58 11.57
CA THR A 145 8.09 11.88 12.08
C THR A 145 7.92 10.52 11.38
N SER A 146 6.96 9.70 11.82
CA SER A 146 6.56 8.47 11.11
C SER A 146 6.03 8.78 9.71
N THR A 147 5.23 9.83 9.59
CA THR A 147 4.66 10.28 8.31
C THR A 147 5.74 10.77 7.35
N ASP A 148 6.75 11.55 7.83
CA ASP A 148 7.87 12.00 6.99
C ASP A 148 8.66 10.82 6.42
N ARG A 149 8.86 9.77 7.22
CA ARG A 149 9.52 8.54 6.75
C ARG A 149 8.72 7.84 5.66
N LEU A 150 7.40 7.74 5.83
CA LEU A 150 6.53 7.14 4.82
C LEU A 150 6.51 7.94 3.52
N TYR A 151 6.51 9.28 3.60
CA TYR A 151 6.63 10.14 2.41
C TYR A 151 7.96 9.94 1.71
N HIS A 152 9.06 9.97 2.48
CA HIS A 152 10.39 9.73 1.93
C HIS A 152 10.48 8.35 1.26
N ASP A 153 10.05 7.30 1.95
CA ASP A 153 10.09 5.93 1.43
C ASP A 153 9.24 5.81 0.15
N PHE A 154 8.07 6.46 0.12
CA PHE A 154 7.24 6.51 -1.08
C PHE A 154 7.96 7.21 -2.24
N VAL A 155 8.54 8.39 -2.03
CA VAL A 155 9.24 9.16 -3.06
C VAL A 155 10.43 8.36 -3.62
N GLN A 156 11.24 7.75 -2.75
CA GLN A 156 12.37 6.92 -3.17
C GLN A 156 11.90 5.70 -3.98
N LEU A 157 10.83 5.07 -3.54
CA LEU A 157 10.28 3.89 -4.20
C LEU A 157 9.64 4.24 -5.54
N ALA A 158 8.86 5.31 -5.62
CA ALA A 158 8.23 5.81 -6.83
C ALA A 158 9.26 6.12 -7.93
N ALA A 159 10.42 6.68 -7.56
CA ALA A 159 11.53 6.94 -8.48
C ALA A 159 12.12 5.68 -9.13
N THR A 160 11.84 4.48 -8.61
CA THR A 160 12.27 3.21 -9.20
C THR A 160 11.37 2.73 -10.33
N TYR A 161 10.21 3.34 -10.49
CA TYR A 161 9.23 2.96 -11.51
C TYR A 161 9.44 3.77 -12.79
N GLN A 162 9.48 3.11 -13.93
CA GLN A 162 9.52 3.78 -15.23
C GLN A 162 8.22 4.53 -15.51
N SER A 163 7.08 3.95 -15.11
CA SER A 163 5.76 4.52 -15.32
C SER A 163 4.87 4.21 -14.12
N LEU A 164 4.75 5.19 -13.21
CA LEU A 164 3.82 5.16 -12.08
C LEU A 164 2.92 6.39 -12.14
N ARG A 165 1.61 6.16 -12.22
CA ARG A 165 0.59 7.19 -12.05
C ARG A 165 -0.07 7.01 -10.68
N VAL A 166 -0.23 8.11 -9.95
CA VAL A 166 -0.97 8.12 -8.69
C VAL A 166 -2.26 8.91 -8.91
N VAL A 167 -3.39 8.29 -8.62
CA VAL A 167 -4.71 8.87 -8.85
C VAL A 167 -5.61 8.74 -7.63
N ALA A 168 -6.49 9.72 -7.45
CA ALA A 168 -7.54 9.62 -6.44
C ALA A 168 -8.61 8.63 -6.90
N GLY A 169 -9.06 7.78 -5.99
CA GLY A 169 -10.16 6.86 -6.23
C GLY A 169 -11.45 7.59 -6.61
N SER A 170 -12.17 7.04 -7.58
CA SER A 170 -13.42 7.56 -8.12
C SER A 170 -14.57 6.56 -7.89
N GLU A 171 -15.79 6.94 -8.28
CA GLU A 171 -16.93 6.03 -8.28
C GLU A 171 -16.70 4.72 -9.05
N LYS A 172 -15.87 4.78 -10.12
CA LYS A 172 -15.51 3.60 -10.94
C LYS A 172 -14.62 2.62 -10.20
N ASP A 173 -13.89 3.09 -9.19
CA ASP A 173 -12.94 2.32 -8.40
C ASP A 173 -13.57 1.72 -7.14
N LYS A 174 -14.84 2.01 -6.87
CA LYS A 174 -15.53 1.61 -5.64
C LYS A 174 -15.52 0.10 -5.39
N GLN A 175 -15.68 -0.70 -6.42
CA GLN A 175 -15.70 -2.16 -6.25
C GLN A 175 -14.35 -2.68 -5.73
N GLN A 176 -13.26 -2.21 -6.30
CA GLN A 176 -11.91 -2.59 -5.92
C GLN A 176 -11.54 -2.05 -4.53
N THR A 177 -11.86 -0.78 -4.27
CA THR A 177 -11.62 -0.17 -2.95
C THR A 177 -12.45 -0.86 -1.86
N ASN A 178 -13.74 -1.13 -2.11
CA ASN A 178 -14.60 -1.85 -1.17
C ASN A 178 -14.09 -3.27 -0.90
N PHE A 179 -13.53 -3.94 -1.90
CA PHE A 179 -12.92 -5.25 -1.70
C PHE A 179 -11.79 -5.20 -0.67
N VAL A 180 -10.89 -4.20 -0.77
CA VAL A 180 -9.80 -4.02 0.21
C VAL A 180 -10.37 -3.71 1.59
N THR A 181 -11.30 -2.76 1.68
CA THR A 181 -11.95 -2.37 2.95
C THR A 181 -12.66 -3.54 3.62
N GLN A 182 -13.41 -4.36 2.88
CA GLN A 182 -14.07 -5.56 3.41
C GLN A 182 -13.06 -6.57 3.97
N LYS A 183 -11.93 -6.74 3.29
CA LYS A 183 -10.83 -7.59 3.79
C LYS A 183 -10.29 -7.06 5.12
N LEU A 184 -10.08 -5.75 5.25
CA LEU A 184 -9.63 -5.13 6.50
C LEU A 184 -10.64 -5.32 7.64
N ASN A 185 -11.92 -5.11 7.36
CA ASN A 185 -12.99 -5.31 8.34
C ASN A 185 -13.08 -6.76 8.83
N ARG A 186 -12.92 -7.74 7.92
CA ARG A 186 -12.86 -9.16 8.30
C ARG A 186 -11.66 -9.46 9.19
N MET A 187 -10.51 -8.88 8.88
CA MET A 187 -9.32 -9.01 9.74
C MET A 187 -9.57 -8.49 11.15
N LEU A 188 -10.18 -7.32 11.25
CA LEU A 188 -10.46 -6.69 12.52
C LEU A 188 -11.43 -7.52 13.35
N ALA A 189 -12.50 -8.05 12.73
CA ALA A 189 -13.43 -8.96 13.39
C ALA A 189 -12.70 -10.20 13.96
N GLY A 190 -11.89 -10.87 13.15
CA GLY A 190 -11.10 -12.02 13.61
C GLY A 190 -10.11 -11.68 14.72
N TYR A 191 -9.53 -10.48 14.71
CA TYR A 191 -8.66 -10.02 15.78
C TYR A 191 -9.43 -9.78 17.10
N ARG A 192 -10.61 -9.18 17.04
CA ARG A 192 -11.47 -8.96 18.21
C ARG A 192 -11.92 -10.29 18.81
N ASP A 193 -12.36 -11.24 17.98
CA ASP A 193 -12.78 -12.57 18.43
C ASP A 193 -11.64 -13.37 19.08
N SER A 194 -10.41 -13.20 18.61
CA SER A 194 -9.24 -13.86 19.19
C SER A 194 -8.83 -13.33 20.56
N ARG A 195 -9.25 -12.09 20.90
CA ARG A 195 -8.98 -11.46 22.21
C ARG A 195 -10.08 -11.67 23.26
N GLY A 196 -11.27 -12.03 22.82
CA GLY A 196 -12.41 -12.32 23.70
C GLY A 196 -12.38 -13.73 24.29
N LYS A 197 -11.39 -14.53 23.95
CA LYS A 197 -11.10 -15.87 24.49
C LYS A 197 -9.85 -15.81 25.36
#